data_f576725dee58404ede86d1a355fdf0f4
#
_entry.id   f576725dee58404ede86d1a355fdf0f4
#
_cell.length_a   1.000
_cell.length_b   1.000
_cell.length_c   1.000
_cell.angle_alpha   90.00
_cell.angle_beta   90.00
_cell.angle_gamma   90.00
#
_symmetry.space_group_name_H-M   'P 1'
#
loop_
_entity.id
_entity.type
_entity.pdbx_description
1 polymer ?
#
loop_
_entity_poly.entity_id
_entity_poly.type
_entity_poly.pdbx_seq_one_letter_code
_entity_poly.pdbx_strand_id
1 'polypeptide(L)'
;VFEAFLEIAPTSPVIFTKAYSEYALEAFKSNGIAYLQKPILHEELEKALAKAKAMCNQSIDYSALMEKMGMPVGKKWRKHFLVHIFDGFKLIKTTDISYFFSENGVVRAFLCSGNSVTINQSLNDLEQQLNPDLFFRVNRQYMVNIDSIDKLANFFKYKMTISLHGFPDLRIVVSKDRFTQLKNWLDG
;
A
#
# COMPACT_ATOMS: atom_id res chain seq x y z
N VAL A 1 26.89 -11.76 1.32
CA VAL A 1 26.05 -10.56 1.11
C VAL A 1 24.64 -10.96 0.72
N PHE A 2 24.46 -11.93 -0.18
CA PHE A 2 23.13 -12.35 -0.67
C PHE A 2 22.33 -13.12 0.41
N GLU A 3 22.96 -14.02 1.16
CA GLU A 3 22.34 -14.76 2.26
C GLU A 3 21.80 -13.81 3.34
N ALA A 4 22.58 -12.80 3.72
CA ALA A 4 22.15 -11.76 4.67
C ALA A 4 20.96 -10.93 4.14
N PHE A 5 20.85 -10.73 2.82
CA PHE A 5 19.70 -10.05 2.20
C PHE A 5 18.43 -10.90 2.28
N LEU A 6 18.52 -12.22 2.09
CA LEU A 6 17.37 -13.12 2.20
C LEU A 6 16.83 -13.21 3.63
N GLU A 7 17.67 -13.04 4.64
CA GLU A 7 17.23 -12.95 6.03
C GLU A 7 16.42 -11.67 6.31
N ILE A 8 16.77 -10.56 5.65
CA ILE A 8 16.13 -9.26 5.88
C ILE A 8 14.86 -9.09 5.01
N ALA A 9 14.85 -9.62 3.79
CA ALA A 9 13.76 -9.45 2.82
C ALA A 9 13.48 -10.74 2.01
N PRO A 10 13.01 -11.82 2.66
CA PRO A 10 12.89 -13.15 2.05
C PRO A 10 11.89 -13.23 0.89
N THR A 11 10.96 -12.30 0.79
CA THR A 11 9.90 -12.25 -0.23
C THR A 11 10.15 -11.23 -1.33
N SER A 12 11.23 -10.46 -1.24
CA SER A 12 11.54 -9.46 -2.28
C SER A 12 12.05 -10.12 -3.55
N PRO A 13 11.50 -9.79 -4.73
CA PRO A 13 12.03 -10.25 -6.00
C PRO A 13 13.41 -9.66 -6.25
N VAL A 14 14.38 -10.51 -6.60
CA VAL A 14 15.77 -10.10 -6.81
C VAL A 14 16.13 -10.20 -8.29
N ILE A 15 16.66 -9.12 -8.85
CA ILE A 15 17.24 -9.08 -10.20
C ILE A 15 18.76 -8.98 -10.05
N PHE A 16 19.49 -9.96 -10.56
CA PHE A 16 20.95 -9.96 -10.53
C PHE A 16 21.52 -9.24 -11.75
N THR A 17 22.57 -8.44 -11.54
CA THR A 17 23.32 -7.81 -12.63
C THR A 17 24.81 -8.11 -12.49
N LYS A 18 25.47 -8.65 -13.52
CA LYS A 18 26.92 -8.94 -13.52
C LYS A 18 27.56 -8.72 -14.88
N ALA A 19 28.90 -8.51 -14.86
CA ALA A 19 29.72 -8.35 -16.08
C ALA A 19 30.12 -9.70 -16.71
N TYR A 20 30.14 -10.82 -15.96
CA TYR A 20 30.60 -12.14 -16.39
C TYR A 20 29.54 -13.21 -16.15
N SER A 21 29.45 -14.20 -17.08
CA SER A 21 28.36 -15.20 -17.16
C SER A 21 28.52 -16.44 -16.27
N GLU A 22 29.65 -16.64 -15.61
CA GLU A 22 30.01 -17.92 -14.97
C GLU A 22 29.15 -18.34 -13.76
N TYR A 23 28.30 -17.47 -13.24
CA TYR A 23 27.52 -17.71 -12.00
C TYR A 23 25.99 -17.67 -12.20
N ALA A 24 25.52 -17.82 -13.45
CA ALA A 24 24.07 -17.78 -13.74
C ALA A 24 23.28 -18.90 -13.04
N LEU A 25 23.88 -20.10 -12.88
CA LEU A 25 23.25 -21.26 -12.24
C LEU A 25 23.05 -21.13 -10.73
N GLU A 26 23.91 -20.41 -10.03
CA GLU A 26 23.74 -20.16 -8.59
C GLU A 26 22.65 -19.12 -8.30
N ALA A 27 22.46 -18.16 -9.20
CA ALA A 27 21.39 -17.16 -9.08
C ALA A 27 19.99 -17.79 -9.18
N PHE A 28 19.81 -18.87 -9.92
CA PHE A 28 18.54 -19.61 -10.03
C PHE A 28 18.20 -20.43 -8.77
N LYS A 29 19.16 -20.80 -7.96
CA LYS A 29 18.93 -21.54 -6.70
C LYS A 29 18.39 -20.65 -5.59
N SER A 30 18.43 -19.34 -5.75
CA SER A 30 18.13 -18.34 -4.74
C SER A 30 17.10 -17.34 -5.27
N ASN A 31 15.82 -17.60 -5.23
CA ASN A 31 14.70 -16.66 -5.51
C ASN A 31 14.98 -15.50 -6.51
N GLY A 32 16.02 -15.59 -7.33
CA GLY A 32 16.33 -14.64 -8.40
C GLY A 32 15.31 -14.77 -9.52
N ILE A 33 14.62 -13.69 -9.84
CA ILE A 33 13.59 -13.67 -10.88
C ILE A 33 14.15 -13.37 -12.27
N ALA A 34 15.29 -12.70 -12.34
CA ALA A 34 15.99 -12.38 -13.57
C ALA A 34 17.48 -12.17 -13.33
N TYR A 35 18.26 -12.41 -14.38
CA TYR A 35 19.69 -12.17 -14.44
C TYR A 35 19.98 -11.31 -15.66
N LEU A 36 20.62 -10.15 -15.46
CA LEU A 36 20.95 -9.21 -16.53
C LEU A 36 22.46 -9.10 -16.67
N GLN A 37 22.96 -9.28 -17.89
CA GLN A 37 24.38 -9.13 -18.20
C GLN A 37 24.69 -7.68 -18.55
N LYS A 38 25.79 -7.15 -18.07
CA LYS A 38 26.29 -5.81 -18.45
C LYS A 38 27.03 -5.89 -19.80
N PRO A 39 26.77 -4.96 -20.74
CA PRO A 39 25.88 -3.80 -20.65
C PRO A 39 24.39 -4.19 -20.67
N ILE A 40 23.60 -3.64 -19.77
CA ILE A 40 22.18 -3.99 -19.61
C ILE A 40 21.39 -3.40 -20.78
N LEU A 41 20.70 -4.25 -21.54
CA LEU A 41 19.79 -3.82 -22.59
C LEU A 41 18.45 -3.36 -21.98
N HIS A 42 17.91 -2.26 -22.50
CA HIS A 42 16.67 -1.67 -21.99
C HIS A 42 15.48 -2.65 -22.02
N GLU A 43 15.35 -3.42 -23.10
CA GLU A 43 14.29 -4.42 -23.25
C GLU A 43 14.38 -5.56 -22.23
N GLU A 44 15.59 -5.99 -21.88
CA GLU A 44 15.79 -7.05 -20.87
C GLU A 44 15.46 -6.52 -19.46
N LEU A 45 15.82 -5.28 -19.17
CA LEU A 45 15.47 -4.63 -17.92
C LEU A 45 13.95 -4.48 -17.77
N GLU A 46 13.26 -4.03 -18.83
CA GLU A 46 11.80 -3.91 -18.81
C GLU A 46 11.11 -5.26 -18.57
N LYS A 47 11.55 -6.33 -19.25
CA LYS A 47 11.02 -7.67 -19.03
C LYS A 47 11.25 -8.16 -17.60
N ALA A 48 12.42 -7.91 -17.03
CA ALA A 48 12.75 -8.27 -15.66
C ALA A 48 11.88 -7.50 -14.65
N LEU A 49 11.68 -6.20 -14.86
CA LEU A 49 10.82 -5.36 -14.02
C LEU A 49 9.34 -5.74 -14.13
N ALA A 50 8.87 -6.10 -15.34
CA ALA A 50 7.49 -6.57 -15.53
C ALA A 50 7.27 -7.89 -14.77
N LYS A 51 8.25 -8.82 -14.83
CA LYS A 51 8.19 -10.07 -14.06
C LYS A 51 8.22 -9.83 -12.56
N ALA A 52 9.05 -8.91 -12.07
CA ALA A 52 9.09 -8.51 -10.67
C ALA A 52 7.75 -7.95 -10.19
N LYS A 53 7.16 -7.04 -10.97
CA LYS A 53 5.83 -6.46 -10.69
C LYS A 53 4.73 -7.53 -10.66
N ALA A 54 4.75 -8.48 -11.60
CA ALA A 54 3.78 -9.58 -11.64
C ALA A 54 3.87 -10.47 -10.38
N MET A 55 5.09 -10.75 -9.90
CA MET A 55 5.29 -11.54 -8.67
C MET A 55 4.89 -10.78 -7.40
N CYS A 56 5.13 -9.47 -7.35
CA CYS A 56 4.67 -8.63 -6.23
C CYS A 56 3.14 -8.48 -6.21
N ASN A 57 2.47 -8.59 -7.37
CA ASN A 57 1.02 -8.45 -7.52
C ASN A 57 0.24 -9.78 -7.46
N GLN A 58 0.87 -10.90 -7.12
CA GLN A 58 0.15 -12.18 -6.93
C GLN A 58 -0.69 -12.22 -5.64
N SER A 59 -1.62 -11.27 -5.49
CA SER A 59 -2.93 -11.61 -4.95
C SER A 59 -3.74 -12.15 -6.14
N ILE A 60 -4.01 -13.46 -6.16
CA ILE A 60 -4.92 -14.07 -7.14
C ILE A 60 -6.22 -13.29 -7.04
N ASP A 61 -6.56 -12.55 -8.10
CA ASP A 61 -7.82 -11.82 -8.16
C ASP A 61 -8.95 -12.81 -8.45
N TYR A 62 -9.43 -13.44 -7.37
CA TYR A 62 -10.59 -14.33 -7.43
C TYR A 62 -11.85 -13.62 -7.95
N SER A 63 -11.91 -12.27 -7.87
CA SER A 63 -13.03 -11.47 -8.37
C SER A 63 -13.15 -11.56 -9.88
N ALA A 64 -12.03 -11.47 -10.61
CA ALA A 64 -12.01 -11.60 -12.06
C ALA A 64 -12.39 -12.99 -12.55
N LEU A 65 -12.12 -14.03 -11.74
CA LEU A 65 -12.54 -15.40 -12.05
C LEU A 65 -14.05 -15.60 -11.84
N MET A 66 -14.59 -15.03 -10.78
CA MET A 66 -16.01 -15.11 -10.44
C MET A 66 -16.88 -14.27 -11.39
N GLU A 67 -16.38 -13.11 -11.84
CA GLU A 67 -17.07 -12.27 -12.84
C GLU A 67 -17.23 -13.01 -14.17
N LYS A 68 -16.21 -13.79 -14.59
CA LYS A 68 -16.29 -14.68 -15.77
C LYS A 68 -17.28 -15.83 -15.59
N MET A 69 -17.63 -16.18 -14.37
CA MET A 69 -18.61 -17.23 -14.04
C MET A 69 -20.03 -16.67 -13.88
N GLY A 70 -20.27 -15.37 -14.16
CA GLY A 70 -21.60 -14.75 -14.10
C GLY A 70 -22.21 -14.67 -12.70
N MET A 71 -21.40 -14.82 -11.65
CA MET A 71 -21.85 -14.66 -10.28
C MET A 71 -21.77 -13.16 -9.89
N PRO A 72 -22.83 -12.58 -9.27
CA PRO A 72 -22.77 -11.20 -8.79
C PRO A 72 -21.76 -11.12 -7.64
N VAL A 73 -20.55 -10.76 -7.97
CA VAL A 73 -19.51 -10.54 -6.96
C VAL A 73 -19.67 -9.12 -6.45
N GLY A 74 -20.31 -8.97 -5.32
CA GLY A 74 -20.18 -7.73 -4.55
C GLY A 74 -18.69 -7.47 -4.34
N LYS A 75 -18.21 -6.27 -4.70
CA LYS A 75 -16.79 -5.89 -4.60
C LYS A 75 -16.28 -6.22 -3.19
N LYS A 76 -15.42 -7.21 -3.08
CA LYS A 76 -14.84 -7.61 -1.79
C LYS A 76 -13.75 -6.62 -1.43
N TRP A 77 -14.01 -5.78 -0.45
CA TRP A 77 -13.05 -4.86 0.10
C TRP A 77 -11.98 -5.59 0.91
N ARG A 78 -10.78 -5.06 0.88
CA ARG A 78 -9.65 -5.58 1.66
C ARG A 78 -9.93 -5.43 3.15
N LYS A 79 -9.77 -6.54 3.89
CA LYS A 79 -10.03 -6.59 5.34
C LYS A 79 -8.75 -6.61 6.18
N HIS A 80 -7.61 -6.99 5.58
CA HIS A 80 -6.36 -7.18 6.28
C HIS A 80 -5.16 -6.75 5.45
N PHE A 81 -4.11 -6.30 6.12
CA PHE A 81 -2.78 -6.11 5.59
C PHE A 81 -1.82 -7.07 6.26
N LEU A 82 -1.06 -7.82 5.46
CA LEU A 82 0.08 -8.58 5.94
C LEU A 82 1.31 -7.68 5.81
N VAL A 83 1.90 -7.28 6.93
CA VAL A 83 3.00 -6.34 6.98
C VAL A 83 4.23 -7.05 7.51
N HIS A 84 5.37 -6.85 6.87
CA HIS A 84 6.65 -7.38 7.33
C HIS A 84 7.11 -6.62 8.58
N ILE A 85 7.48 -7.36 9.62
CA ILE A 85 8.11 -6.85 10.85
C ILE A 85 9.45 -7.54 11.05
N PHE A 86 10.25 -7.09 12.03
CA PHE A 86 11.62 -7.56 12.24
C PHE A 86 11.73 -9.10 12.38
N ASP A 87 10.76 -9.76 12.98
CA ASP A 87 10.74 -11.20 13.30
C ASP A 87 9.69 -11.99 12.49
N GLY A 88 9.20 -11.45 11.36
CA GLY A 88 8.22 -12.14 10.51
C GLY A 88 7.15 -11.23 9.90
N PHE A 89 5.89 -11.68 9.98
CA PHE A 89 4.75 -10.95 9.42
C PHE A 89 3.71 -10.66 10.50
N LYS A 90 3.14 -9.47 10.46
CA LYS A 90 2.01 -9.07 11.30
C LYS A 90 0.77 -8.86 10.43
N LEU A 91 -0.33 -9.50 10.83
CA LEU A 91 -1.64 -9.27 10.23
C LEU A 91 -2.30 -8.08 10.93
N ILE A 92 -2.68 -7.06 10.14
CA ILE A 92 -3.36 -5.86 10.62
C ILE A 92 -4.73 -5.79 9.99
N LYS A 93 -5.77 -5.68 10.79
CA LYS A 93 -7.13 -5.48 10.29
C LYS A 93 -7.30 -4.03 9.82
N THR A 94 -8.07 -3.84 8.75
CA THR A 94 -8.40 -2.48 8.26
C THR A 94 -9.17 -1.67 9.31
N THR A 95 -9.97 -2.32 10.14
CA THR A 95 -10.68 -1.70 11.27
C THR A 95 -9.77 -1.14 12.35
N ASP A 96 -8.54 -1.66 12.45
CA ASP A 96 -7.58 -1.19 13.46
C ASP A 96 -6.78 0.03 12.96
N ILE A 97 -6.99 0.44 11.69
CA ILE A 97 -6.27 1.55 11.06
C ILE A 97 -7.09 2.83 11.18
N SER A 98 -6.48 3.84 11.81
CA SER A 98 -7.07 5.17 11.97
C SER A 98 -6.93 6.01 10.69
N TYR A 99 -5.73 6.03 10.12
CA TYR A 99 -5.47 6.76 8.88
C TYR A 99 -4.23 6.26 8.16
N PHE A 100 -4.14 6.57 6.87
CA PHE A 100 -2.94 6.41 6.06
C PHE A 100 -2.34 7.77 5.77
N PHE A 101 -1.01 7.85 5.82
CA PHE A 101 -0.25 9.04 5.49
C PHE A 101 0.84 8.71 4.47
N SER A 102 0.92 9.53 3.43
CA SER A 102 1.93 9.40 2.37
C SER A 102 2.89 10.56 2.40
N GLU A 103 4.18 10.25 2.53
CA GLU A 103 5.27 11.22 2.48
C GLU A 103 6.46 10.63 1.72
N ASN A 104 7.05 11.39 0.81
CA ASN A 104 8.21 11.00 0.01
C ASN A 104 8.06 9.64 -0.72
N GLY A 105 6.82 9.33 -1.18
CA GLY A 105 6.52 8.07 -1.86
C GLY A 105 6.31 6.87 -0.93
N VAL A 106 6.48 7.05 0.38
CA VAL A 106 6.24 6.00 1.39
C VAL A 106 4.88 6.22 2.02
N VAL A 107 4.07 5.16 2.08
CA VAL A 107 2.77 5.16 2.78
C VAL A 107 2.92 4.45 4.12
N ARG A 108 2.42 5.10 5.18
CA ARG A 108 2.32 4.52 6.52
C ARG A 108 0.86 4.42 6.94
N ALA A 109 0.48 3.28 7.50
CA ALA A 109 -0.78 3.10 8.20
C ALA A 109 -0.58 3.37 9.68
N PHE A 110 -1.36 4.28 10.24
CA PHE A 110 -1.38 4.61 11.66
C PHE A 110 -2.55 3.89 12.31
N LEU A 111 -2.26 3.11 13.34
CA LEU A 111 -3.22 2.28 14.04
C LEU A 111 -3.91 3.07 15.16
N CYS A 112 -5.12 2.70 15.51
CA CYS A 112 -5.85 3.26 16.65
C CYS A 112 -5.06 3.12 17.97
N SER A 113 -4.12 2.17 18.06
CA SER A 113 -3.20 2.01 19.18
C SER A 113 -2.06 3.05 19.26
N GLY A 114 -1.96 3.97 18.29
CA GLY A 114 -0.87 4.95 18.17
C GLY A 114 0.38 4.48 17.43
N ASN A 115 0.51 3.17 17.17
CA ASN A 115 1.62 2.62 16.40
C ASN A 115 1.44 2.88 14.90
N SER A 116 2.55 2.81 14.13
CA SER A 116 2.49 2.89 12.68
C SER A 116 3.24 1.73 12.02
N VAL A 117 2.82 1.41 10.79
CA VAL A 117 3.45 0.40 9.94
C VAL A 117 3.58 0.92 8.51
N THR A 118 4.64 0.52 7.83
CA THR A 118 4.84 0.88 6.42
C THR A 118 4.01 -0.03 5.52
N ILE A 119 3.35 0.55 4.53
CA ILE A 119 2.56 -0.15 3.51
C ILE A 119 3.22 0.06 2.15
N ASN A 120 3.54 -1.04 1.45
CA ASN A 120 4.20 -1.02 0.16
C ASN A 120 3.21 -0.82 -1.01
N GLN A 121 2.27 0.11 -0.85
CA GLN A 121 1.26 0.46 -1.84
C GLN A 121 1.04 1.97 -1.84
N SER A 122 0.66 2.54 -2.98
CA SER A 122 0.29 3.96 -3.03
C SER A 122 -1.08 4.20 -2.41
N LEU A 123 -1.37 5.46 -2.02
CA LEU A 123 -2.72 5.82 -1.56
C LEU A 123 -3.77 5.64 -2.66
N ASN A 124 -3.40 5.72 -3.95
CA ASN A 124 -4.32 5.49 -5.06
C ASN A 124 -4.72 4.01 -5.14
N ASP A 125 -3.76 3.09 -4.94
CA ASP A 125 -4.05 1.66 -4.91
C ASP A 125 -4.91 1.28 -3.70
N LEU A 126 -4.65 1.91 -2.54
CA LEU A 126 -5.43 1.71 -1.32
C LEU A 126 -6.88 2.21 -1.47
N GLU A 127 -7.09 3.35 -2.13
CA GLU A 127 -8.42 3.91 -2.40
C GLU A 127 -9.30 2.96 -3.23
N GLN A 128 -8.66 2.13 -4.08
CA GLN A 128 -9.38 1.13 -4.88
C GLN A 128 -9.67 -0.18 -4.13
N GLN A 129 -8.87 -0.50 -3.11
CA GLN A 129 -8.93 -1.76 -2.38
C GLN A 129 -9.73 -1.67 -1.08
N LEU A 130 -9.80 -0.49 -0.47
CA LEU A 130 -10.49 -0.25 0.79
C LEU A 130 -11.97 0.07 0.58
N ASN A 131 -12.79 -0.27 1.60
CA ASN A 131 -14.20 0.07 1.58
C ASN A 131 -14.37 1.61 1.60
N PRO A 132 -15.01 2.21 0.58
CA PRO A 132 -15.24 3.65 0.52
C PRO A 132 -16.20 4.16 1.59
N ASP A 133 -17.03 3.30 2.20
CA ASP A 133 -17.88 3.68 3.33
C ASP A 133 -17.06 3.88 4.62
N LEU A 134 -15.87 3.24 4.70
CA LEU A 134 -15.00 3.33 5.88
C LEU A 134 -13.83 4.28 5.69
N PHE A 135 -13.31 4.42 4.45
CA PHE A 135 -12.10 5.19 4.20
C PHE A 135 -12.34 6.28 3.16
N PHE A 136 -11.98 7.51 3.53
CA PHE A 136 -12.07 8.67 2.65
C PHE A 136 -10.70 9.32 2.41
N ARG A 137 -10.41 9.61 1.14
CA ARG A 137 -9.21 10.34 0.73
C ARG A 137 -9.40 11.83 0.93
N VAL A 138 -8.84 12.38 2.01
CA VAL A 138 -9.02 13.79 2.39
C VAL A 138 -8.22 14.74 1.49
N ASN A 139 -6.99 14.34 1.17
CA ASN A 139 -6.09 15.11 0.30
C ASN A 139 -5.03 14.19 -0.33
N ARG A 140 -3.99 14.75 -0.94
CA ARG A 140 -2.93 13.96 -1.59
C ARG A 140 -2.12 13.09 -0.63
N GLN A 141 -2.04 13.46 0.64
CA GLN A 141 -1.22 12.81 1.64
C GLN A 141 -2.01 11.95 2.64
N TYR A 142 -3.31 12.22 2.83
CA TYR A 142 -4.10 11.60 3.90
C TYR A 142 -5.33 10.87 3.36
N MET A 143 -5.55 9.67 3.90
CA MET A 143 -6.79 8.91 3.81
C MET A 143 -7.19 8.50 5.23
N VAL A 144 -8.41 8.80 5.65
CA VAL A 144 -8.89 8.63 7.03
C VAL A 144 -9.99 7.58 7.11
N ASN A 145 -10.04 6.88 8.24
CA ASN A 145 -11.13 6.01 8.62
C ASN A 145 -12.23 6.84 9.30
N ILE A 146 -13.51 6.62 8.92
CA ILE A 146 -14.66 7.32 9.48
C ILE A 146 -14.76 7.13 11.00
N ASP A 147 -14.54 5.92 11.50
CA ASP A 147 -14.62 5.58 12.92
C ASP A 147 -13.54 6.26 13.77
N SER A 148 -12.51 6.80 13.13
CA SER A 148 -11.42 7.50 13.82
C SER A 148 -11.60 9.01 13.85
N ILE A 149 -12.62 9.56 13.19
CA ILE A 149 -12.87 10.99 13.17
C ILE A 149 -13.47 11.42 14.51
N ASP A 150 -12.77 12.33 15.21
CA ASP A 150 -13.24 12.95 16.45
C ASP A 150 -14.15 14.15 16.14
N LYS A 151 -13.64 15.09 15.34
CA LYS A 151 -14.41 16.29 14.94
C LYS A 151 -13.89 16.94 13.67
N LEU A 152 -14.78 17.71 13.06
CA LEU A 152 -14.48 18.65 11.99
C LEU A 152 -14.51 20.05 12.56
N ALA A 153 -13.47 20.84 12.31
CA ALA A 153 -13.38 22.22 12.76
C ALA A 153 -13.12 23.16 11.58
N ASN A 154 -13.76 24.33 11.63
CA ASN A 154 -13.41 25.40 10.71
C ASN A 154 -12.00 25.91 11.01
N PHE A 155 -11.20 26.01 9.98
CA PHE A 155 -9.86 26.56 10.05
C PHE A 155 -9.79 27.85 9.22
N PHE A 156 -8.78 28.66 9.47
CA PHE A 156 -8.65 30.00 8.88
C PHE A 156 -8.91 30.03 7.36
N LYS A 157 -9.63 31.02 6.85
CA LYS A 157 -9.94 31.25 5.42
C LYS A 157 -10.70 30.09 4.73
N TYR A 158 -11.82 29.67 5.30
CA TYR A 158 -12.67 28.62 4.69
C TYR A 158 -12.02 27.24 4.51
N LYS A 159 -10.94 26.96 5.22
CA LYS A 159 -10.37 25.62 5.30
C LYS A 159 -11.01 24.86 6.44
N MET A 160 -11.19 23.57 6.26
CA MET A 160 -11.65 22.66 7.29
C MET A 160 -10.51 21.75 7.71
N THR A 161 -10.49 21.38 8.99
CA THR A 161 -9.56 20.38 9.53
C THR A 161 -10.31 19.24 10.17
N ILE A 162 -9.74 18.04 10.04
CA ILE A 162 -10.16 16.82 10.73
C ILE A 162 -9.22 16.59 11.90
N SER A 163 -9.78 16.33 13.07
CA SER A 163 -9.06 15.77 14.23
C SER A 163 -9.45 14.32 14.38
N LEU A 164 -8.50 13.48 14.81
CA LEU A 164 -8.71 12.04 14.97
C LEU A 164 -8.58 11.61 16.42
N HIS A 165 -9.39 10.65 16.83
CA HIS A 165 -9.26 9.99 18.13
C HIS A 165 -7.87 9.36 18.29
N GLY A 166 -7.24 9.55 19.44
CA GLY A 166 -5.90 9.04 19.72
C GLY A 166 -4.73 9.84 19.11
N PHE A 167 -5.00 10.91 18.33
CA PHE A 167 -3.99 11.75 17.69
C PHE A 167 -4.28 13.25 17.95
N PRO A 168 -4.18 13.73 19.20
CA PRO A 168 -4.62 15.07 19.60
C PRO A 168 -3.86 16.20 18.91
N ASP A 169 -2.60 15.97 18.52
CA ASP A 169 -1.76 16.99 17.86
C ASP A 169 -1.90 16.99 16.34
N LEU A 170 -2.53 15.96 15.76
CA LEU A 170 -2.71 15.86 14.33
C LEU A 170 -3.89 16.70 13.86
N ARG A 171 -3.65 17.56 12.87
CA ARG A 171 -4.68 18.36 12.19
C ARG A 171 -4.57 18.13 10.69
N ILE A 172 -5.52 17.40 10.14
CA ILE A 172 -5.55 17.08 8.71
C ILE A 172 -6.37 18.13 7.98
N VAL A 173 -5.73 18.90 7.11
CA VAL A 173 -6.39 19.93 6.31
C VAL A 173 -7.13 19.28 5.15
N VAL A 174 -8.43 19.55 5.06
CA VAL A 174 -9.27 19.10 3.94
C VAL A 174 -9.01 20.00 2.74
N SER A 175 -8.75 19.42 1.57
CA SER A 175 -8.65 20.19 0.34
C SER A 175 -10.02 20.76 -0.06
N LYS A 176 -10.02 21.96 -0.64
CA LYS A 176 -11.27 22.65 -1.02
C LYS A 176 -12.16 21.78 -1.92
N ASP A 177 -11.55 21.10 -2.87
CA ASP A 177 -12.25 20.25 -3.84
C ASP A 177 -12.87 19.00 -3.21
N ARG A 178 -12.33 18.54 -2.06
CA ARG A 178 -12.82 17.37 -1.33
C ARG A 178 -13.81 17.70 -0.23
N PHE A 179 -13.98 18.99 0.11
CA PHE A 179 -14.82 19.39 1.23
C PHE A 179 -16.29 18.95 1.07
N THR A 180 -16.90 19.25 -0.06
CA THR A 180 -18.29 18.86 -0.34
C THR A 180 -18.46 17.34 -0.36
N GLN A 181 -17.50 16.64 -0.95
CA GLN A 181 -17.50 15.18 -0.99
C GLN A 181 -17.37 14.56 0.41
N LEU A 182 -16.48 15.12 1.24
CA LEU A 182 -16.32 14.69 2.64
C LEU A 182 -17.61 14.88 3.44
N LYS A 183 -18.28 16.02 3.28
CA LYS A 183 -19.52 16.31 3.97
C LYS A 183 -20.60 15.29 3.58
N ASN A 184 -20.80 15.07 2.28
CA ASN A 184 -21.77 14.08 1.80
C ASN A 184 -21.44 12.67 2.28
N TRP A 185 -20.15 12.32 2.33
CA TRP A 185 -19.71 11.01 2.82
C TRP A 185 -19.95 10.81 4.32
N LEU A 186 -19.92 11.88 5.12
CA LEU A 186 -20.19 11.83 6.57
C LEU A 186 -21.68 11.85 6.90
N ASP A 187 -22.50 12.41 6.01
CA ASP A 187 -23.95 12.50 6.19
C ASP A 187 -24.69 11.20 5.74
N GLY A 188 -23.97 10.21 5.12
CA GLY A 188 -24.51 8.93 4.63
C GLY A 188 -25.02 9.05 3.21
#